data_ece1353d7f4c20aeae96dc9f860d7834
#
_entry.id   ece1353d7f4c20aeae96dc9f860d7834
#
_cell.length_a   1.000
_cell.length_b   1.000
_cell.length_c   1.000
_cell.angle_alpha   90.00
_cell.angle_beta   90.00
_cell.angle_gamma   90.00
#
_symmetry.space_group_name_H-M   'P 1'
#
loop_
_entity.id
_entity.type
_entity.pdbx_description
1 polymer ?
#
loop_
_entity_poly.entity_id
_entity_poly.type
_entity_poly.pdbx_seq_one_letter_code
_entity_poly.pdbx_strand_id
1 'polypeptide(L)'
;KPELRYKAARQGLQELGHETTLSYLGEAARLVFEESDLLPHLNPGLMTAEDFQALRPVSASMGIMLESVSDRLMEKGEAHHGSPDKIPARRLETLRLAGEATVPFTSGLLIGIGETRLERVESLLALRRLHDEHGHIQEVIIQNFRAKPETKMAAALEPDLEELLWTIAVARILFGPEMSIQAPPNLSPGVLTRIVEAGINDWGGVSPLTPDFVNPEAPWPHLDHLARETEEAGKLLIERLTVYPRYALEGE
;
A
#
# COMPACT_ATOMS: atom_id res chain seq x y z
N LYS A 1 11.65 -3.92 9.16
CA LYS A 1 12.81 -3.68 10.07
C LYS A 1 13.65 -4.96 10.18
N PRO A 2 14.45 -5.29 9.13
CA PRO A 2 15.21 -6.54 9.08
C PRO A 2 16.29 -6.62 10.16
N GLU A 3 16.79 -5.49 10.63
CA GLU A 3 17.78 -5.39 11.71
C GLU A 3 17.29 -6.05 13.02
N LEU A 4 15.97 -6.11 13.23
CA LEU A 4 15.41 -6.77 14.42
C LEU A 4 15.57 -8.29 14.38
N ARG A 5 15.70 -8.88 13.18
CA ARG A 5 15.74 -10.34 12.98
C ARG A 5 17.09 -10.85 12.50
N TYR A 6 17.80 -10.08 11.66
CA TYR A 6 18.96 -10.57 10.92
C TYR A 6 20.24 -9.83 11.33
N LYS A 7 21.27 -10.60 11.73
CA LYS A 7 22.60 -10.06 12.06
C LYS A 7 23.22 -9.35 10.85
N ALA A 8 23.10 -9.91 9.66
CA ALA A 8 23.63 -9.32 8.45
C ALA A 8 23.04 -7.93 8.15
N ALA A 9 21.73 -7.75 8.40
CA ALA A 9 21.09 -6.43 8.24
C ALA A 9 21.64 -5.40 9.24
N ARG A 10 21.86 -5.78 10.50
CA ARG A 10 22.50 -4.90 11.49
C ARG A 10 23.91 -4.51 11.06
N GLN A 11 24.69 -5.49 10.61
CA GLN A 11 26.07 -5.23 10.16
C GLN A 11 26.08 -4.30 8.94
N GLY A 12 25.25 -4.55 7.91
CA GLY A 12 25.17 -3.68 6.75
C GLY A 12 24.73 -2.25 7.09
N LEU A 13 23.78 -2.09 8.02
CA LEU A 13 23.41 -0.74 8.49
C LEU A 13 24.56 -0.04 9.21
N GLN A 14 25.30 -0.74 10.08
CA GLN A 14 26.46 -0.18 10.76
C GLN A 14 27.57 0.25 9.78
N GLU A 15 27.83 -0.54 8.75
CA GLU A 15 28.79 -0.19 7.68
C GLU A 15 28.37 1.08 6.92
N LEU A 16 27.06 1.35 6.83
CA LEU A 16 26.47 2.57 6.26
C LEU A 16 26.32 3.72 7.27
N GLY A 17 26.73 3.53 8.53
CA GLY A 17 26.64 4.55 9.57
C GLY A 17 25.27 4.67 10.25
N HIS A 18 24.41 3.65 10.11
CA HIS A 18 23.06 3.65 10.66
C HIS A 18 22.83 2.55 11.69
N GLU A 19 21.96 2.81 12.67
CA GLU A 19 21.53 1.82 13.66
C GLU A 19 20.25 1.09 13.24
N THR A 20 19.39 1.77 12.47
CA THR A 20 18.07 1.26 12.08
C THR A 20 17.80 1.44 10.58
N THR A 21 16.95 0.59 10.02
CA THR A 21 16.44 0.76 8.66
C THR A 21 15.74 2.12 8.47
N LEU A 22 15.06 2.62 9.51
CA LEU A 22 14.36 3.91 9.42
C LEU A 22 15.31 5.09 9.37
N SER A 23 16.43 5.07 10.12
CA SER A 23 17.44 6.14 10.04
C SER A 23 18.09 6.18 8.65
N TYR A 24 18.42 5.01 8.10
CA TYR A 24 18.93 4.90 6.72
C TYR A 24 17.91 5.40 5.68
N LEU A 25 16.64 4.98 5.82
CA LEU A 25 15.57 5.42 4.93
C LEU A 25 15.37 6.93 4.97
N GLY A 26 15.41 7.52 6.16
CA GLY A 26 15.29 8.98 6.34
C GLY A 26 16.42 9.76 5.67
N GLU A 27 17.66 9.25 5.73
CA GLU A 27 18.79 9.87 5.02
C GLU A 27 18.66 9.71 3.51
N ALA A 28 18.30 8.51 3.02
CA ALA A 28 18.08 8.28 1.61
C ALA A 28 16.93 9.15 1.05
N ALA A 29 15.84 9.29 1.80
CA ALA A 29 14.72 10.14 1.42
C ALA A 29 15.13 11.63 1.38
N ARG A 30 15.93 12.09 2.35
CA ARG A 30 16.46 13.45 2.34
C ARG A 30 17.33 13.71 1.12
N LEU A 31 18.23 12.78 0.79
CA LEU A 31 19.07 12.88 -0.39
C LEU A 31 18.23 13.02 -1.67
N VAL A 32 17.20 12.17 -1.82
CA VAL A 32 16.28 12.26 -2.97
C VAL A 32 15.58 13.62 -3.01
N PHE A 33 15.10 14.10 -1.86
CA PHE A 33 14.37 15.36 -1.76
C PHE A 33 15.24 16.59 -2.03
N GLU A 34 16.52 16.57 -1.59
CA GLU A 34 17.44 17.69 -1.73
C GLU A 34 18.18 17.71 -3.08
N GLU A 35 18.44 16.54 -3.68
CA GLU A 35 19.27 16.40 -4.88
C GLU A 35 18.45 16.12 -6.16
N SER A 36 17.12 16.06 -6.06
CA SER A 36 16.25 15.81 -7.22
C SER A 36 14.91 16.51 -7.09
N ASP A 37 14.13 16.54 -8.17
CA ASP A 37 12.74 17.04 -8.19
C ASP A 37 11.71 15.97 -7.78
N LEU A 38 12.15 14.85 -7.19
CA LEU A 38 11.28 13.74 -6.80
C LEU A 38 10.76 13.92 -5.38
N LEU A 39 9.51 13.51 -5.16
CA LEU A 39 8.89 13.51 -3.84
C LEU A 39 8.88 12.09 -3.26
N PRO A 40 9.61 11.82 -2.16
CA PRO A 40 9.62 10.51 -1.56
C PRO A 40 8.25 10.09 -1.00
N HIS A 41 7.85 8.84 -1.26
CA HIS A 41 6.80 8.12 -0.55
C HIS A 41 7.43 6.99 0.24
N LEU A 42 7.19 6.93 1.55
CA LEU A 42 7.84 5.97 2.44
C LEU A 42 6.87 4.90 2.95
N ASN A 43 7.23 3.63 2.75
CA ASN A 43 6.46 2.49 3.26
C ASN A 43 7.35 1.54 4.08
N PRO A 44 7.82 1.97 5.29
CA PRO A 44 8.80 1.22 6.07
C PRO A 44 8.18 0.16 7.01
N GLY A 45 6.88 -0.06 6.95
CA GLY A 45 6.15 -0.94 7.87
C GLY A 45 5.72 -0.22 9.16
N LEU A 46 5.72 -0.93 10.30
CA LEU A 46 5.26 -0.37 11.57
C LEU A 46 6.12 0.82 12.01
N MET A 47 5.47 1.89 12.46
CA MET A 47 6.09 3.14 12.91
C MET A 47 5.53 3.58 14.27
N THR A 48 6.36 4.26 15.05
CA THR A 48 5.99 4.97 16.28
C THR A 48 5.74 6.45 16.00
N ALA A 49 5.25 7.19 16.97
CA ALA A 49 5.07 8.64 16.84
C ALA A 49 6.39 9.36 16.54
N GLU A 50 7.49 8.91 17.17
CA GLU A 50 8.84 9.45 16.95
C GLU A 50 9.33 9.15 15.53
N ASP A 51 9.02 7.95 14.99
CA ASP A 51 9.36 7.60 13.62
C ASP A 51 8.66 8.55 12.62
N PHE A 52 7.38 8.87 12.84
CA PHE A 52 6.64 9.86 12.02
C PHE A 52 7.25 11.25 12.11
N GLN A 53 7.60 11.72 13.31
CA GLN A 53 8.26 13.02 13.50
C GLN A 53 9.59 13.11 12.74
N ALA A 54 10.37 12.02 12.74
CA ALA A 54 11.67 11.97 12.06
C ALA A 54 11.55 11.91 10.52
N LEU A 55 10.56 11.19 9.99
CA LEU A 55 10.43 10.93 8.55
C LEU A 55 9.55 11.94 7.82
N ARG A 56 8.59 12.60 8.51
CA ARG A 56 7.69 13.59 7.90
C ARG A 56 8.40 14.72 7.13
N PRO A 57 9.52 15.31 7.65
CA PRO A 57 10.20 16.39 6.94
C PRO A 57 10.84 16.01 5.61
N VAL A 58 11.02 14.72 5.34
CA VAL A 58 11.72 14.20 4.15
C VAL A 58 10.82 13.33 3.27
N SER A 59 9.51 13.34 3.49
CA SER A 59 8.55 12.57 2.68
C SER A 59 7.27 13.32 2.43
N ALA A 60 6.76 13.25 1.20
CA ALA A 60 5.48 13.87 0.83
C ALA A 60 4.28 13.04 1.32
N SER A 61 4.44 11.73 1.43
CA SER A 61 3.44 10.79 1.91
C SER A 61 4.08 9.53 2.45
N MET A 62 3.33 8.76 3.23
CA MET A 62 3.78 7.46 3.74
C MET A 62 2.67 6.41 3.61
N GLY A 63 2.99 5.16 3.91
CA GLY A 63 2.02 4.08 3.83
C GLY A 63 2.36 2.86 4.66
N ILE A 64 1.32 2.08 4.93
CA ILE A 64 1.37 0.68 5.36
C ILE A 64 0.09 -0.01 4.91
N MET A 65 0.20 -1.15 4.27
CA MET A 65 -0.97 -1.97 3.99
C MET A 65 -1.54 -2.53 5.29
N LEU A 66 -2.82 -2.28 5.59
CA LEU A 66 -3.50 -2.98 6.69
C LEU A 66 -3.54 -4.48 6.42
N GLU A 67 -3.74 -4.85 5.16
CA GLU A 67 -3.95 -6.18 4.62
C GLU A 67 -5.26 -6.80 5.11
N SER A 68 -5.43 -7.01 6.40
CA SER A 68 -6.66 -7.51 7.02
C SER A 68 -6.72 -7.17 8.50
N VAL A 69 -7.93 -7.03 9.06
CA VAL A 69 -8.16 -6.93 10.52
C VAL A 69 -8.37 -8.29 11.18
N SER A 70 -8.31 -9.38 10.42
CA SER A 70 -8.58 -10.73 10.94
C SER A 70 -7.42 -11.26 11.77
N ASP A 71 -7.63 -11.37 13.09
CA ASP A 71 -6.68 -12.04 13.99
C ASP A 71 -6.56 -13.54 13.68
N ARG A 72 -7.57 -14.15 13.06
CA ARG A 72 -7.55 -15.55 12.62
C ARG A 72 -6.39 -15.84 11.68
N LEU A 73 -6.03 -14.89 10.81
CA LEU A 73 -4.89 -15.04 9.90
C LEU A 73 -3.52 -15.13 10.61
N MET A 74 -3.47 -14.82 11.91
CA MET A 74 -2.28 -14.99 12.75
C MET A 74 -2.13 -16.41 13.31
N GLU A 75 -3.18 -17.25 13.21
CA GLU A 75 -3.17 -18.61 13.74
C GLU A 75 -2.20 -19.52 12.98
N LYS A 76 -1.87 -20.66 13.62
CA LYS A 76 -0.93 -21.63 13.02
C LYS A 76 -1.49 -22.22 11.73
N GLY A 77 -0.78 -22.04 10.63
CA GLY A 77 -1.17 -22.51 9.29
C GLY A 77 -1.73 -21.42 8.40
N GLU A 78 -2.09 -20.27 8.97
CA GLU A 78 -2.63 -19.13 8.24
C GLU A 78 -1.53 -18.21 7.68
N ALA A 79 -1.93 -17.30 6.79
CA ALA A 79 -1.01 -16.49 5.98
C ALA A 79 -0.07 -15.58 6.81
N HIS A 80 -0.54 -15.03 7.93
CA HIS A 80 0.23 -14.11 8.77
C HIS A 80 0.90 -14.79 9.95
N HIS A 81 0.82 -16.13 10.05
CA HIS A 81 1.43 -16.88 11.16
C HIS A 81 2.93 -16.59 11.28
N GLY A 82 3.36 -16.23 12.49
CA GLY A 82 4.77 -15.94 12.79
C GLY A 82 5.28 -14.59 12.25
N SER A 83 4.37 -13.70 11.81
CA SER A 83 4.68 -12.36 11.30
C SER A 83 4.17 -11.28 12.26
N PRO A 84 4.92 -10.92 13.32
CA PRO A 84 4.44 -9.99 14.36
C PRO A 84 4.20 -8.56 13.86
N ASP A 85 4.74 -8.22 12.69
CA ASP A 85 4.50 -6.97 11.97
C ASP A 85 3.17 -6.97 11.19
N LYS A 86 2.51 -8.14 11.08
CA LYS A 86 1.20 -8.30 10.46
C LYS A 86 0.03 -8.30 11.46
N ILE A 87 0.30 -8.21 12.77
CA ILE A 87 -0.73 -8.14 13.80
C ILE A 87 -1.64 -6.93 13.52
N PRO A 88 -2.97 -7.13 13.32
CA PRO A 88 -3.89 -6.08 12.90
C PRO A 88 -3.87 -4.86 13.83
N ALA A 89 -3.92 -5.06 15.14
CA ALA A 89 -3.89 -3.98 16.12
C ALA A 89 -2.64 -3.09 15.99
N ARG A 90 -1.47 -3.66 15.65
CA ARG A 90 -0.23 -2.89 15.47
C ARG A 90 -0.24 -2.07 14.18
N ARG A 91 -0.86 -2.58 13.13
CA ARG A 91 -1.01 -1.86 11.86
C ARG A 91 -2.02 -0.74 11.97
N LEU A 92 -3.15 -1.00 12.64
CA LEU A 92 -4.15 0.03 12.96
C LEU A 92 -3.56 1.14 13.84
N GLU A 93 -2.70 0.79 14.80
CA GLU A 93 -1.99 1.80 15.63
C GLU A 93 -1.05 2.66 14.77
N THR A 94 -0.30 2.07 13.83
CA THR A 94 0.55 2.85 12.90
C THR A 94 -0.31 3.80 12.05
N LEU A 95 -1.47 3.33 11.55
CA LEU A 95 -2.42 4.16 10.79
C LEU A 95 -2.98 5.32 11.63
N ARG A 96 -3.34 5.04 12.88
CA ARG A 96 -3.83 6.07 13.82
C ARG A 96 -2.76 7.14 14.09
N LEU A 97 -1.53 6.72 14.37
CA LEU A 97 -0.39 7.62 14.59
C LEU A 97 -0.06 8.47 13.35
N ALA A 98 -0.23 7.92 12.15
CA ALA A 98 -0.09 8.69 10.91
C ALA A 98 -1.14 9.81 10.82
N GLY A 99 -2.38 9.52 11.23
CA GLY A 99 -3.45 10.51 11.32
C GLY A 99 -3.16 11.61 12.32
N GLU A 100 -2.71 11.27 13.54
CA GLU A 100 -2.30 12.24 14.56
C GLU A 100 -1.13 13.12 14.09
N ALA A 101 -0.20 12.54 13.32
CA ALA A 101 0.92 13.27 12.74
C ALA A 101 0.54 14.05 11.46
N THR A 102 -0.72 14.00 11.03
CA THR A 102 -1.23 14.64 9.80
C THR A 102 -0.39 14.30 8.55
N VAL A 103 0.00 13.04 8.41
CA VAL A 103 0.75 12.53 7.26
C VAL A 103 -0.22 11.99 6.22
N PRO A 104 -0.21 12.47 4.96
CA PRO A 104 -0.96 11.84 3.87
C PRO A 104 -0.57 10.37 3.76
N PHE A 105 -1.53 9.46 3.91
CA PHE A 105 -1.20 8.06 4.15
C PHE A 105 -1.91 7.11 3.19
N THR A 106 -1.17 6.12 2.72
CA THR A 106 -1.67 5.05 1.86
C THR A 106 -1.87 3.79 2.68
N SER A 107 -3.02 3.13 2.52
CA SER A 107 -3.27 1.82 3.09
C SER A 107 -4.12 0.96 2.17
N GLY A 108 -4.47 -0.24 2.59
CA GLY A 108 -5.30 -1.12 1.78
C GLY A 108 -5.36 -2.54 2.27
N LEU A 109 -5.99 -3.38 1.47
CA LEU A 109 -6.20 -4.79 1.73
C LEU A 109 -5.38 -5.66 0.77
N LEU A 110 -4.94 -6.81 1.29
CA LEU A 110 -4.45 -7.93 0.48
C LEU A 110 -5.50 -9.02 0.51
N ILE A 111 -6.14 -9.29 -0.64
CA ILE A 111 -7.21 -10.27 -0.74
C ILE A 111 -6.73 -11.61 -1.29
N GLY A 112 -7.38 -12.70 -0.88
CA GLY A 112 -7.05 -14.07 -1.31
C GLY A 112 -5.99 -14.74 -0.46
N ILE A 113 -5.75 -14.26 0.75
CA ILE A 113 -4.81 -14.85 1.72
C ILE A 113 -5.51 -15.76 2.77
N GLY A 114 -6.78 -16.09 2.53
CA GLY A 114 -7.59 -16.93 3.42
C GLY A 114 -8.65 -16.16 4.22
N GLU A 115 -8.74 -14.86 4.05
CA GLU A 115 -9.78 -14.02 4.64
C GLU A 115 -11.14 -14.24 3.97
N THR A 116 -12.22 -13.96 4.72
CA THR A 116 -13.58 -13.97 4.23
C THR A 116 -14.01 -12.60 3.69
N ARG A 117 -15.09 -12.55 2.90
CA ARG A 117 -15.71 -11.29 2.48
C ARG A 117 -16.11 -10.40 3.65
N LEU A 118 -16.59 -10.99 4.76
CA LEU A 118 -16.91 -10.23 5.97
C LEU A 118 -15.66 -9.56 6.56
N GLU A 119 -14.56 -10.30 6.69
CA GLU A 119 -13.29 -9.76 7.19
C GLU A 119 -12.72 -8.64 6.29
N ARG A 120 -12.98 -8.71 4.96
CA ARG A 120 -12.65 -7.58 4.05
C ARG A 120 -13.50 -6.35 4.34
N VAL A 121 -14.81 -6.52 4.52
CA VAL A 121 -15.72 -5.41 4.88
C VAL A 121 -15.30 -4.79 6.21
N GLU A 122 -15.02 -5.60 7.23
CA GLU A 122 -14.54 -5.14 8.53
C GLU A 122 -13.21 -4.36 8.41
N SER A 123 -12.30 -4.81 7.55
CA SER A 123 -11.03 -4.14 7.26
C SER A 123 -11.26 -2.77 6.59
N LEU A 124 -12.14 -2.70 5.59
CA LEU A 124 -12.51 -1.43 4.94
C LEU A 124 -13.18 -0.46 5.93
N LEU A 125 -14.06 -0.96 6.80
CA LEU A 125 -14.70 -0.15 7.84
C LEU A 125 -13.70 0.35 8.89
N ALA A 126 -12.67 -0.44 9.22
CA ALA A 126 -11.62 0.00 10.12
C ALA A 126 -10.80 1.16 9.50
N LEU A 127 -10.41 1.03 8.22
CA LEU A 127 -9.75 2.12 7.48
C LEU A 127 -10.64 3.35 7.39
N ARG A 128 -11.93 3.17 7.09
CA ARG A 128 -12.89 4.27 6.99
C ARG A 128 -13.00 5.03 8.31
N ARG A 129 -13.13 4.36 9.46
CA ARG A 129 -13.21 5.02 10.77
C ARG A 129 -11.99 5.90 11.04
N LEU A 130 -10.78 5.41 10.74
CA LEU A 130 -9.55 6.19 10.88
C LEU A 130 -9.51 7.39 9.93
N HIS A 131 -10.02 7.22 8.71
CA HIS A 131 -10.15 8.34 7.77
C HIS A 131 -11.19 9.37 8.22
N ASP A 132 -12.35 8.92 8.70
CA ASP A 132 -13.40 9.81 9.21
C ASP A 132 -12.93 10.60 10.44
N GLU A 133 -12.03 10.04 11.27
CA GLU A 133 -11.45 10.68 12.45
C GLU A 133 -10.35 11.70 12.11
N HIS A 134 -9.45 11.37 11.19
CA HIS A 134 -8.23 12.14 10.95
C HIS A 134 -8.14 12.75 9.54
N GLY A 135 -8.93 12.31 8.58
CA GLY A 135 -8.90 12.78 7.19
C GLY A 135 -7.64 12.44 6.38
N HIS A 136 -6.73 11.64 6.92
CA HIS A 136 -5.35 11.47 6.43
C HIS A 136 -5.15 10.37 5.40
N ILE A 137 -6.07 9.41 5.27
CA ILE A 137 -5.92 8.33 4.27
C ILE A 137 -6.23 8.90 2.90
N GLN A 138 -5.18 9.05 2.09
CA GLN A 138 -5.29 9.63 0.75
C GLN A 138 -5.72 8.62 -0.30
N GLU A 139 -5.43 7.34 -0.11
CA GLU A 139 -5.81 6.27 -1.03
C GLU A 139 -5.94 4.92 -0.33
N VAL A 140 -6.82 4.06 -0.87
CA VAL A 140 -7.06 2.69 -0.42
C VAL A 140 -6.74 1.72 -1.55
N ILE A 141 -5.74 0.87 -1.35
CA ILE A 141 -5.30 -0.14 -2.32
C ILE A 141 -6.08 -1.44 -2.11
N ILE A 142 -6.64 -1.98 -3.17
CA ILE A 142 -7.16 -3.35 -3.20
C ILE A 142 -6.20 -4.20 -4.04
N GLN A 143 -5.39 -4.99 -3.35
CA GLN A 143 -4.38 -5.83 -3.97
C GLN A 143 -4.78 -7.30 -3.90
N ASN A 144 -4.76 -7.99 -5.03
CA ASN A 144 -4.95 -9.43 -5.08
C ASN A 144 -3.65 -10.18 -4.78
N PHE A 145 -3.76 -11.23 -3.99
CA PHE A 145 -2.64 -12.15 -3.71
C PHE A 145 -2.17 -12.84 -4.98
N ARG A 146 -0.85 -12.98 -5.11
CA ARG A 146 -0.19 -13.79 -6.13
C ARG A 146 0.72 -14.81 -5.46
N ALA A 147 0.53 -16.09 -5.79
CA ALA A 147 1.35 -17.18 -5.26
C ALA A 147 2.78 -17.07 -5.80
N LYS A 148 3.76 -17.10 -4.90
CA LYS A 148 5.18 -16.98 -5.28
C LYS A 148 5.92 -18.27 -5.02
N PRO A 149 6.76 -18.73 -5.98
CA PRO A 149 7.68 -19.84 -5.74
C PRO A 149 8.49 -19.62 -4.45
N GLU A 150 8.92 -20.73 -3.83
CA GLU A 150 9.76 -20.73 -2.63
C GLU A 150 9.15 -20.11 -1.36
N THR A 151 7.85 -19.74 -1.40
CA THR A 151 7.10 -19.30 -0.21
C THR A 151 6.23 -20.43 0.35
N LYS A 152 5.80 -20.28 1.61
CA LYS A 152 4.85 -21.23 2.21
C LYS A 152 3.50 -21.27 1.51
N MET A 153 3.16 -20.21 0.78
CA MET A 153 1.92 -20.07 0.03
C MET A 153 2.08 -20.34 -1.47
N ALA A 154 3.17 -20.95 -1.91
CA ALA A 154 3.42 -21.22 -3.34
C ALA A 154 2.34 -22.07 -4.02
N ALA A 155 1.60 -22.90 -3.26
CA ALA A 155 0.50 -23.73 -3.74
C ALA A 155 -0.89 -23.20 -3.32
N ALA A 156 -0.97 -22.00 -2.74
CA ALA A 156 -2.24 -21.41 -2.36
C ALA A 156 -3.01 -20.95 -3.60
N LEU A 157 -4.33 -21.10 -3.56
CA LEU A 157 -5.19 -20.61 -4.63
C LEU A 157 -5.20 -19.08 -4.62
N GLU A 158 -4.99 -18.50 -5.78
CA GLU A 158 -5.15 -17.06 -5.98
C GLU A 158 -6.64 -16.70 -6.04
N PRO A 159 -7.05 -15.50 -5.60
CA PRO A 159 -8.43 -15.06 -5.70
C PRO A 159 -8.81 -14.90 -7.18
N ASP A 160 -10.04 -15.27 -7.51
CA ASP A 160 -10.57 -15.02 -8.85
C ASP A 160 -10.85 -13.53 -9.07
N LEU A 161 -11.07 -13.16 -10.33
CA LEU A 161 -11.36 -11.78 -10.70
C LEU A 161 -12.62 -11.24 -10.03
N GLU A 162 -13.64 -12.05 -9.86
CA GLU A 162 -14.92 -11.62 -9.24
C GLU A 162 -14.72 -11.20 -7.78
N GLU A 163 -13.82 -11.85 -7.04
CA GLU A 163 -13.47 -11.47 -5.68
C GLU A 163 -12.76 -10.10 -5.64
N LEU A 164 -11.90 -9.80 -6.61
CA LEU A 164 -11.24 -8.49 -6.74
C LEU A 164 -12.27 -7.42 -7.08
N LEU A 165 -13.09 -7.62 -8.11
CA LEU A 165 -14.11 -6.65 -8.55
C LEU A 165 -15.13 -6.39 -7.45
N TRP A 166 -15.59 -7.44 -6.76
CA TRP A 166 -16.50 -7.31 -5.63
C TRP A 166 -15.90 -6.45 -4.50
N THR A 167 -14.62 -6.70 -4.15
CA THR A 167 -13.97 -5.94 -3.08
C THR A 167 -13.77 -4.48 -3.45
N ILE A 168 -13.41 -4.18 -4.71
CA ILE A 168 -13.30 -2.82 -5.23
C ILE A 168 -14.66 -2.11 -5.17
N ALA A 169 -15.73 -2.76 -5.65
CA ALA A 169 -17.07 -2.18 -5.63
C ALA A 169 -17.56 -1.89 -4.20
N VAL A 170 -17.31 -2.80 -3.26
CA VAL A 170 -17.63 -2.59 -1.84
C VAL A 170 -16.80 -1.43 -1.25
N ALA A 171 -15.51 -1.36 -1.56
CA ALA A 171 -14.68 -0.23 -1.14
C ALA A 171 -15.24 1.10 -1.69
N ARG A 172 -15.61 1.16 -2.97
CA ARG A 172 -16.22 2.35 -3.57
C ARG A 172 -17.54 2.75 -2.90
N ILE A 173 -18.41 1.79 -2.59
CA ILE A 173 -19.66 2.06 -1.87
C ILE A 173 -19.38 2.60 -0.47
N LEU A 174 -18.44 2.00 0.25
CA LEU A 174 -18.13 2.40 1.63
C LEU A 174 -17.46 3.77 1.70
N PHE A 175 -16.52 4.08 0.83
CA PHE A 175 -15.73 5.32 0.89
C PHE A 175 -16.33 6.47 0.05
N GLY A 176 -17.31 6.20 -0.81
CA GLY A 176 -17.94 7.21 -1.67
C GLY A 176 -17.06 7.60 -2.88
N PRO A 177 -17.48 8.62 -3.66
CA PRO A 177 -16.85 8.95 -4.94
C PRO A 177 -15.49 9.64 -4.82
N GLU A 178 -15.22 10.32 -3.70
CA GLU A 178 -14.03 11.17 -3.53
C GLU A 178 -12.77 10.42 -3.14
N MET A 179 -12.91 9.24 -2.51
CA MET A 179 -11.75 8.44 -2.11
C MET A 179 -11.02 7.89 -3.33
N SER A 180 -9.70 7.99 -3.30
CA SER A 180 -8.86 7.30 -4.28
C SER A 180 -8.78 5.82 -3.95
N ILE A 181 -9.39 5.00 -4.79
CA ILE A 181 -9.32 3.54 -4.70
C ILE A 181 -8.43 3.05 -5.81
N GLN A 182 -7.40 2.32 -5.43
CA GLN A 182 -6.33 1.85 -6.30
C GLN A 182 -6.34 0.33 -6.43
N ALA A 183 -6.00 -0.16 -7.61
CA ALA A 183 -5.62 -1.55 -7.83
C ALA A 183 -4.36 -1.63 -8.71
N PRO A 184 -3.35 -2.46 -8.37
CA PRO A 184 -2.14 -2.59 -9.16
C PRO A 184 -2.43 -3.21 -10.53
N PRO A 185 -2.12 -2.54 -11.67
CA PRO A 185 -2.51 -3.01 -12.99
C PRO A 185 -1.72 -4.24 -13.45
N ASN A 186 -0.48 -4.42 -12.98
CA ASN A 186 0.38 -5.53 -13.32
C ASN A 186 -0.08 -6.88 -12.76
N LEU A 187 -0.88 -6.87 -11.68
CA LEU A 187 -1.38 -8.10 -11.06
C LEU A 187 -2.63 -8.68 -11.72
N SER A 188 -3.23 -7.96 -12.67
CA SER A 188 -4.47 -8.37 -13.33
C SER A 188 -4.47 -8.03 -14.82
N PRO A 189 -3.48 -8.52 -15.61
CA PRO A 189 -3.38 -8.20 -17.02
C PRO A 189 -4.59 -8.70 -17.82
N GLY A 190 -5.02 -7.94 -18.82
CA GLY A 190 -6.11 -8.29 -19.74
C GLY A 190 -7.53 -8.07 -19.21
N VAL A 191 -7.68 -7.49 -18.02
CA VAL A 191 -8.98 -7.20 -17.40
C VAL A 191 -9.08 -5.80 -16.79
N LEU A 192 -8.19 -4.90 -17.22
CA LEU A 192 -8.04 -3.56 -16.62
C LEU A 192 -9.32 -2.71 -16.76
N THR A 193 -9.98 -2.76 -17.91
CA THR A 193 -11.27 -2.08 -18.14
C THR A 193 -12.30 -2.49 -17.09
N ARG A 194 -12.44 -3.80 -16.77
CA ARG A 194 -13.36 -4.28 -15.73
C ARG A 194 -13.00 -3.78 -14.33
N ILE A 195 -11.72 -3.60 -14.05
CA ILE A 195 -11.25 -3.07 -12.76
C ILE A 195 -11.65 -1.59 -12.61
N VAL A 196 -11.52 -0.79 -13.68
CA VAL A 196 -12.01 0.60 -13.68
C VAL A 196 -13.53 0.64 -13.49
N GLU A 197 -14.28 -0.18 -14.23
CA GLU A 197 -15.75 -0.28 -14.13
C GLU A 197 -16.20 -0.69 -12.71
N ALA A 198 -15.41 -1.51 -12.00
CA ALA A 198 -15.69 -1.91 -10.62
C ALA A 198 -15.56 -0.74 -9.62
N GLY A 199 -14.87 0.36 -9.99
CA GLY A 199 -14.89 1.58 -9.21
C GLY A 199 -13.54 2.15 -8.78
N ILE A 200 -12.42 1.69 -9.31
CA ILE A 200 -11.13 2.37 -9.06
C ILE A 200 -11.09 3.71 -9.82
N ASN A 201 -10.27 4.60 -9.31
CA ASN A 201 -9.93 5.88 -9.93
C ASN A 201 -8.42 6.19 -9.84
N ASP A 202 -7.61 5.19 -9.50
CA ASP A 202 -6.15 5.30 -9.43
C ASP A 202 -5.49 3.94 -9.76
N TRP A 203 -4.36 3.97 -10.44
CA TRP A 203 -3.55 2.80 -10.74
C TRP A 203 -2.31 2.68 -9.84
N GLY A 204 -2.05 3.72 -9.04
CA GLY A 204 -0.86 3.80 -8.19
C GLY A 204 0.42 4.13 -8.95
N GLY A 205 1.54 3.75 -8.35
CA GLY A 205 2.85 3.98 -8.94
C GLY A 205 3.18 2.94 -10.01
N VAL A 206 3.03 3.30 -11.26
CA VAL A 206 3.42 2.47 -12.41
C VAL A 206 4.75 2.98 -12.95
N SER A 207 5.80 2.15 -12.93
CA SER A 207 7.12 2.53 -13.43
C SER A 207 7.38 1.97 -14.82
N PRO A 208 7.67 2.83 -15.81
CA PRO A 208 8.10 2.34 -17.12
C PRO A 208 9.58 1.89 -17.14
N LEU A 209 10.36 2.17 -16.09
CA LEU A 209 11.80 1.99 -16.05
C LEU A 209 12.27 0.89 -15.10
N THR A 210 11.57 0.70 -13.98
CA THR A 210 11.97 -0.26 -12.94
C THR A 210 10.96 -1.41 -12.85
N PRO A 211 11.42 -2.65 -12.57
CA PRO A 211 10.49 -3.74 -12.31
C PRO A 211 9.73 -3.50 -11.00
N ASP A 212 8.60 -4.18 -10.84
CA ASP A 212 7.98 -4.32 -9.53
C ASP A 212 8.86 -5.27 -8.68
N PHE A 213 9.59 -4.72 -7.71
CA PHE A 213 10.46 -5.51 -6.84
C PHE A 213 9.71 -6.43 -5.88
N VAL A 214 8.42 -6.17 -5.66
CA VAL A 214 7.56 -7.03 -4.86
C VAL A 214 7.00 -8.18 -5.70
N ASN A 215 6.63 -7.92 -6.96
CA ASN A 215 6.09 -8.90 -7.89
C ASN A 215 6.90 -8.90 -9.21
N PRO A 216 8.17 -9.33 -9.18
CA PRO A 216 9.06 -9.24 -10.34
C PRO A 216 8.60 -10.11 -11.52
N GLU A 217 7.74 -11.10 -11.25
CA GLU A 217 7.11 -11.96 -12.25
C GLU A 217 5.94 -11.30 -12.99
N ALA A 218 5.45 -10.15 -12.48
CA ALA A 218 4.34 -9.39 -13.03
C ALA A 218 4.82 -8.01 -13.52
N PRO A 219 5.30 -7.88 -14.75
CA PRO A 219 5.82 -6.62 -15.27
C PRO A 219 4.72 -5.56 -15.38
N TRP A 220 5.11 -4.30 -15.19
CA TRP A 220 4.22 -3.16 -15.39
C TRP A 220 3.72 -3.11 -16.84
N PRO A 221 2.44 -2.79 -17.06
CA PRO A 221 1.95 -2.51 -18.41
C PRO A 221 2.63 -1.24 -18.97
N HIS A 222 2.81 -1.20 -20.29
CA HIS A 222 3.20 0.04 -20.95
C HIS A 222 2.16 1.13 -20.71
N LEU A 223 2.59 2.37 -20.47
CA LEU A 223 1.69 3.50 -20.16
C LEU A 223 0.65 3.73 -21.27
N ASP A 224 1.03 3.63 -22.55
CA ASP A 224 0.10 3.75 -23.68
C ASP A 224 -0.98 2.66 -23.68
N HIS A 225 -0.64 1.44 -23.23
CA HIS A 225 -1.61 0.36 -23.09
C HIS A 225 -2.56 0.65 -21.92
N LEU A 226 -2.02 1.05 -20.79
CA LEU A 226 -2.80 1.42 -19.62
C LEU A 226 -3.75 2.59 -19.91
N ALA A 227 -3.28 3.58 -20.69
CA ALA A 227 -4.09 4.72 -21.11
C ALA A 227 -5.29 4.27 -21.97
N ARG A 228 -5.06 3.40 -22.97
CA ARG A 228 -6.14 2.87 -23.83
C ARG A 228 -7.18 2.08 -23.03
N GLU A 229 -6.75 1.14 -22.19
CA GLU A 229 -7.66 0.36 -21.33
C GLU A 229 -8.49 1.28 -20.40
N THR A 230 -7.87 2.34 -19.90
CA THR A 230 -8.54 3.34 -19.06
C THR A 230 -9.57 4.14 -19.88
N GLU A 231 -9.23 4.52 -21.11
CA GLU A 231 -10.13 5.23 -22.03
C GLU A 231 -11.31 4.36 -22.48
N GLU A 232 -11.09 3.08 -22.76
CA GLU A 232 -12.14 2.11 -23.09
C GLU A 232 -13.16 1.98 -21.95
N ALA A 233 -12.73 2.16 -20.69
CA ALA A 233 -13.61 2.23 -19.52
C ALA A 233 -14.23 3.63 -19.31
N GLY A 234 -14.09 4.55 -20.25
CA GLY A 234 -14.69 5.90 -20.21
C GLY A 234 -13.98 6.85 -19.23
N LYS A 235 -12.71 6.62 -18.92
CA LYS A 235 -11.88 7.46 -18.04
C LYS A 235 -10.64 7.96 -18.80
N LEU A 236 -10.01 9.01 -18.28
CA LEU A 236 -8.75 9.52 -18.79
C LEU A 236 -7.62 9.19 -17.82
N LEU A 237 -6.54 8.56 -18.31
CA LEU A 237 -5.33 8.38 -17.53
C LEU A 237 -4.58 9.72 -17.46
N ILE A 238 -4.32 10.19 -16.24
CA ILE A 238 -3.53 11.39 -15.96
C ILE A 238 -2.43 11.07 -14.96
N GLU A 239 -1.30 11.75 -15.09
CA GLU A 239 -0.22 11.68 -14.13
C GLU A 239 -0.56 12.45 -12.85
N ARG A 240 -0.06 11.97 -11.71
CA ARG A 240 -0.14 12.64 -10.42
C ARG A 240 1.14 12.53 -9.63
N LEU A 241 1.31 13.39 -8.66
CA LEU A 241 2.34 13.26 -7.64
C LEU A 241 1.98 12.13 -6.64
N THR A 242 2.96 11.75 -5.82
CA THR A 242 2.76 10.76 -4.74
C THR A 242 1.87 11.27 -3.60
N VAL A 243 1.53 12.54 -3.60
CA VAL A 243 0.58 13.19 -2.70
C VAL A 243 -0.52 13.85 -3.52
N TYR A 244 -1.79 13.68 -3.11
CA TYR A 244 -2.92 14.31 -3.80
C TYR A 244 -3.00 15.80 -3.47
N PRO A 245 -3.47 16.65 -4.41
CA PRO A 245 -3.50 18.11 -4.23
C PRO A 245 -4.13 18.59 -2.93
N ARG A 246 -5.24 17.98 -2.51
CA ARG A 246 -5.92 18.34 -1.26
C ARG A 246 -5.06 18.17 0.00
N TYR A 247 -4.09 17.26 -0.03
CA TYR A 247 -3.17 17.04 1.10
C TYR A 247 -1.89 17.87 1.02
N ALA A 248 -1.60 18.44 -0.15
CA ALA A 248 -0.43 19.28 -0.37
C ALA A 248 -0.75 20.77 -0.26
N LEU A 249 -1.99 21.20 -0.58
CA LEU A 249 -2.38 22.60 -0.72
C LEU A 249 -3.31 23.10 0.39
N GLU A 250 -3.98 22.21 1.12
CA GLU A 250 -4.95 22.58 2.17
C GLU A 250 -4.33 22.59 3.60
N GLY A 251 -3.01 22.54 3.71
CA GLY A 251 -2.25 22.44 4.96
C GLY A 251 -1.78 23.78 5.55
N GLU A 252 -2.48 24.89 5.29
CA GLU A 252 -2.25 26.18 5.96
C GLU A 252 -3.34 26.51 6.98
#